data_05647e32e70dd5698279f612882fa3e3
#
_entry.id   05647e32e70dd5698279f612882fa3e3
#
_cell.length_a   1.000
_cell.length_b   1.000
_cell.length_c   1.000
_cell.angle_alpha   90.00
_cell.angle_beta   90.00
_cell.angle_gamma   90.00
#
_symmetry.space_group_name_H-M   'P 1'
#
loop_
_entity.id
_entity.type
_entity.pdbx_description
1 polymer ?
#
loop_
_entity_poly.entity_id
_entity_poly.type
_entity_poly.pdbx_seq_one_letter_code
_entity_poly.pdbx_strand_id
1 'polypeptide(L)'
;MSPPPERSSCKQNALTPMNSPGREFTQSEFNGEERSILLKLAHESIESALEKREISLDPPSPHLAELRGAFTTIYFRGQLHGCVGFVFPVTSLYRTIAETARAAAFEDTRFAPVTREEAPELEVSLSILSGLQPIRAEEIVIGRHGLLISQHGHRGLLLPQVAIEHAWDRVTFLEQTCRKASLPPDAWHSGATSEAFTAEVFGDGESK
;
A
#
# COMPACT_ATOMS: atom_id res chain seq x y z
N MET A 1 -10.86 13.61 20.65
CA MET A 1 -10.69 13.79 19.19
C MET A 1 -9.37 13.14 18.84
N SER A 2 -9.41 11.96 18.23
CA SER A 2 -8.20 11.29 17.75
C SER A 2 -7.70 12.00 16.48
N PRO A 3 -6.38 12.18 16.30
CA PRO A 3 -5.85 12.78 15.09
C PRO A 3 -6.16 11.89 13.86
N PRO A 4 -6.35 12.49 12.68
CA PRO A 4 -6.57 11.73 11.45
C PRO A 4 -5.34 10.87 11.13
N PRO A 5 -5.49 9.73 10.44
CA PRO A 5 -4.38 8.85 10.07
C PRO A 5 -3.39 9.58 9.16
N GLU A 6 -2.10 9.40 9.42
CA GLU A 6 -1.02 9.99 8.61
C GLU A 6 -1.07 9.44 7.19
N ARG A 7 -1.21 10.34 6.22
CA ARG A 7 -1.13 10.03 4.79
C ARG A 7 0.34 9.93 4.39
N SER A 8 0.76 8.76 3.92
CA SER A 8 2.09 8.57 3.37
C SER A 8 2.08 8.86 1.86
N SER A 9 2.84 9.86 1.45
CA SER A 9 3.07 10.16 0.03
C SER A 9 4.11 9.21 -0.52
N CYS A 10 3.72 8.35 -1.44
CA CYS A 10 4.62 7.43 -2.12
C CYS A 10 5.37 8.17 -3.25
N LYS A 11 6.68 8.34 -3.11
CA LYS A 11 7.55 8.74 -4.23
C LYS A 11 7.93 7.46 -4.95
N GLN A 12 7.26 7.14 -6.05
CA GLN A 12 7.64 6.01 -6.89
C GLN A 12 8.19 6.53 -8.23
N ASN A 13 9.44 6.18 -8.50
CA ASN A 13 9.97 6.17 -9.85
C ASN A 13 9.33 5.00 -10.61
N ALA A 14 9.01 5.22 -11.88
CA ALA A 14 8.43 4.24 -12.77
C ALA A 14 9.22 2.92 -12.73
N LEU A 15 8.58 1.85 -12.27
CA LEU A 15 9.13 0.50 -12.29
C LEU A 15 9.03 -0.06 -13.70
N THR A 16 10.17 -0.14 -14.38
CA THR A 16 10.35 -1.04 -15.53
C THR A 16 10.26 -2.47 -15.03
N PRO A 17 9.53 -3.39 -15.68
CA PRO A 17 9.45 -4.78 -15.25
C PRO A 17 10.81 -5.45 -15.46
N MET A 18 11.57 -5.64 -14.38
CA MET A 18 12.75 -6.49 -14.40
C MET A 18 12.33 -7.94 -14.29
N ASN A 19 12.59 -8.68 -15.36
CA ASN A 19 12.46 -10.12 -15.46
C ASN A 19 13.49 -10.77 -14.51
N SER A 20 13.03 -11.34 -13.38
CA SER A 20 13.89 -12.08 -12.44
C SER A 20 13.50 -13.55 -12.41
N PRO A 21 14.47 -14.48 -12.50
CA PRO A 21 14.22 -15.91 -12.41
C PRO A 21 14.07 -16.33 -10.95
N GLY A 22 12.98 -17.03 -10.63
CA GLY A 22 12.74 -17.65 -9.32
C GLY A 22 11.39 -17.28 -8.74
N ARG A 23 10.27 -17.65 -9.41
CA ARG A 23 8.96 -17.66 -8.76
C ARG A 23 8.93 -18.85 -7.78
N GLU A 24 9.24 -18.60 -6.51
CA GLU A 24 8.56 -19.34 -5.46
C GLU A 24 7.09 -18.93 -5.53
N PHE A 25 6.21 -19.90 -5.75
CA PHE A 25 4.75 -19.71 -5.67
C PHE A 25 4.39 -19.37 -4.22
N THR A 26 4.50 -18.13 -3.84
CA THR A 26 3.75 -17.61 -2.71
C THR A 26 2.30 -17.65 -3.16
N GLN A 27 1.49 -18.52 -2.52
CA GLN A 27 0.05 -18.54 -2.76
C GLN A 27 -0.45 -17.10 -2.58
N SER A 28 -1.09 -16.59 -3.63
CA SER A 28 -1.76 -15.30 -3.58
C SER A 28 -2.80 -15.32 -2.46
N GLU A 29 -2.79 -14.34 -1.58
CA GLU A 29 -3.76 -14.21 -0.49
C GLU A 29 -5.16 -13.95 -1.05
N PHE A 30 -5.25 -13.09 -2.09
CA PHE A 30 -6.51 -12.76 -2.75
C PHE A 30 -6.69 -13.60 -4.01
N ASN A 31 -7.82 -14.31 -4.10
CA ASN A 31 -8.19 -15.05 -5.29
C ASN A 31 -8.61 -14.11 -6.44
N GLY A 32 -8.78 -14.65 -7.66
CA GLY A 32 -9.10 -13.84 -8.84
C GLY A 32 -10.44 -13.09 -8.75
N GLU A 33 -11.43 -13.66 -8.05
CA GLU A 33 -12.72 -13.01 -7.83
C GLU A 33 -12.58 -11.82 -6.88
N GLU A 34 -11.90 -11.99 -5.76
CA GLU A 34 -11.65 -10.92 -4.78
C GLU A 34 -10.83 -9.78 -5.38
N ARG A 35 -9.80 -10.08 -6.18
CA ARG A 35 -9.03 -9.07 -6.92
C ARG A 35 -9.92 -8.29 -7.87
N SER A 36 -10.77 -8.98 -8.64
CA SER A 36 -11.72 -8.34 -9.56
C SER A 36 -12.71 -7.43 -8.84
N ILE A 37 -13.23 -7.88 -7.68
CA ILE A 37 -14.13 -7.07 -6.85
C ILE A 37 -13.44 -5.79 -6.38
N LEU A 38 -12.20 -5.88 -5.88
CA LEU A 38 -11.45 -4.73 -5.36
C LEU A 38 -11.06 -3.74 -6.46
N LEU A 39 -10.62 -4.22 -7.63
CA LEU A 39 -10.33 -3.36 -8.79
C LEU A 39 -11.59 -2.65 -9.27
N LYS A 40 -12.70 -3.37 -9.42
CA LYS A 40 -14.00 -2.79 -9.78
C LYS A 40 -14.45 -1.73 -8.77
N LEU A 41 -14.30 -2.00 -7.48
CA LEU A 41 -14.61 -1.03 -6.42
C LEU A 41 -13.78 0.24 -6.55
N ALA A 42 -12.48 0.13 -6.86
CA ALA A 42 -11.62 1.28 -7.04
C ALA A 42 -12.10 2.16 -8.21
N HIS A 43 -12.38 1.58 -9.38
CA HIS A 43 -12.95 2.30 -10.52
C HIS A 43 -14.31 2.93 -10.18
N GLU A 44 -15.21 2.15 -9.59
CA GLU A 44 -16.55 2.62 -9.21
C GLU A 44 -16.49 3.78 -8.20
N SER A 45 -15.50 3.75 -7.28
CA SER A 45 -15.29 4.83 -6.30
C SER A 45 -14.87 6.13 -6.96
N ILE A 46 -14.03 6.08 -8.00
CA ILE A 46 -13.61 7.25 -8.78
C ILE A 46 -14.79 7.78 -9.59
N GLU A 47 -15.47 6.93 -10.35
CA GLU A 47 -16.62 7.30 -11.18
C GLU A 47 -17.76 7.90 -10.35
N SER A 48 -18.08 7.27 -9.21
CA SER A 48 -19.14 7.75 -8.32
C SER A 48 -18.85 9.14 -7.76
N ALA A 49 -17.58 9.46 -7.50
CA ALA A 49 -17.19 10.80 -7.05
C ALA A 49 -17.38 11.85 -8.14
N LEU A 50 -17.05 11.51 -9.41
CA LEU A 50 -17.29 12.39 -10.58
C LEU A 50 -18.79 12.61 -10.82
N GLU A 51 -19.60 11.59 -10.59
CA GLU A 51 -21.05 11.63 -10.78
C GLU A 51 -21.81 12.17 -9.56
N LYS A 52 -21.14 12.35 -8.42
CA LYS A 52 -21.74 12.74 -7.14
C LYS A 52 -22.82 11.76 -6.65
N ARG A 53 -22.61 10.48 -6.90
CA ARG A 53 -23.47 9.39 -6.39
C ARG A 53 -22.80 8.65 -5.24
N GLU A 54 -23.61 8.04 -4.41
CA GLU A 54 -23.14 7.14 -3.35
C GLU A 54 -23.00 5.72 -3.89
N ILE A 55 -22.07 4.96 -3.30
CA ILE A 55 -21.89 3.53 -3.52
C ILE A 55 -21.98 2.80 -2.18
N SER A 56 -22.37 1.52 -2.22
CA SER A 56 -22.31 0.69 -1.02
C SER A 56 -20.86 0.39 -0.68
N LEU A 57 -20.52 0.57 0.59
CA LEU A 57 -19.22 0.23 1.16
C LEU A 57 -19.30 -0.97 2.11
N ASP A 58 -20.34 -1.80 1.95
CA ASP A 58 -20.50 -3.03 2.71
C ASP A 58 -19.66 -4.14 2.07
N PRO A 59 -18.66 -4.68 2.81
CA PRO A 59 -17.79 -5.71 2.27
C PRO A 59 -18.58 -6.97 1.87
N PRO A 60 -18.39 -7.51 0.66
CA PRO A 60 -19.15 -8.68 0.18
C PRO A 60 -18.69 -10.01 0.80
N SER A 61 -17.57 -10.02 1.52
CA SER A 61 -17.06 -11.21 2.21
C SER A 61 -16.37 -10.84 3.52
N PRO A 62 -16.26 -11.77 4.48
CA PRO A 62 -15.51 -11.56 5.72
C PRO A 62 -14.04 -11.21 5.47
N HIS A 63 -13.39 -11.80 4.46
CA HIS A 63 -12.00 -11.52 4.10
C HIS A 63 -11.81 -10.06 3.67
N LEU A 64 -12.72 -9.52 2.85
CA LEU A 64 -12.69 -8.12 2.43
C LEU A 64 -13.14 -7.14 3.53
N ALA A 65 -13.70 -7.66 4.62
CA ALA A 65 -14.04 -6.90 5.82
C ALA A 65 -12.87 -6.77 6.81
N GLU A 66 -11.77 -7.52 6.61
CA GLU A 66 -10.60 -7.42 7.48
C GLU A 66 -9.99 -6.02 7.46
N LEU A 67 -9.42 -5.62 8.59
CA LEU A 67 -8.69 -4.36 8.69
C LEU A 67 -7.33 -4.51 8.02
N ARG A 68 -7.12 -3.79 6.91
CA ARG A 68 -5.85 -3.84 6.13
C ARG A 68 -5.43 -2.45 5.69
N GLY A 69 -4.11 -2.23 5.69
CA GLY A 69 -3.52 -1.12 4.97
C GLY A 69 -3.51 -1.41 3.48
N ALA A 70 -3.70 -0.37 2.66
CA ALA A 70 -3.63 -0.52 1.21
C ALA A 70 -3.23 0.79 0.53
N PHE A 71 -2.69 0.67 -0.68
CA PHE A 71 -2.40 1.78 -1.57
C PHE A 71 -3.13 1.57 -2.89
N THR A 72 -3.69 2.64 -3.43
CA THR A 72 -4.20 2.69 -4.79
C THR A 72 -3.31 3.59 -5.62
N THR A 73 -2.80 3.04 -6.72
CA THR A 73 -2.03 3.76 -7.73
C THR A 73 -2.84 3.84 -8.99
N ILE A 74 -2.91 5.01 -9.59
CA ILE A 74 -3.66 5.28 -10.82
C ILE A 74 -2.67 5.66 -11.90
N TYR A 75 -2.82 5.05 -13.07
CA TYR A 75 -2.10 5.41 -14.28
C TYR A 75 -3.09 5.90 -15.34
N PHE A 76 -2.66 6.89 -16.10
CA PHE A 76 -3.36 7.36 -17.29
C PHE A 76 -2.40 7.29 -18.47
N ARG A 77 -2.77 6.50 -19.49
CA ARG A 77 -1.92 6.25 -20.67
C ARG A 77 -0.52 5.80 -20.31
N GLY A 78 -0.41 4.90 -19.33
CA GLY A 78 0.84 4.34 -18.85
C GLY A 78 1.71 5.28 -17.99
N GLN A 79 1.23 6.49 -17.69
CA GLN A 79 1.93 7.44 -16.81
C GLN A 79 1.26 7.51 -15.44
N LEU A 80 2.07 7.60 -14.37
CA LEU A 80 1.56 7.77 -13.01
C LEU A 80 0.70 9.03 -12.93
N HIS A 81 -0.54 8.88 -12.44
CA HIS A 81 -1.51 9.97 -12.32
C HIS A 81 -2.03 10.17 -10.90
N GLY A 82 -1.72 9.28 -9.97
CA GLY A 82 -2.03 9.40 -8.55
C GLY A 82 -1.60 8.16 -7.78
N CYS A 83 -1.22 8.36 -6.50
CA CYS A 83 -0.92 7.26 -5.60
C CYS A 83 -1.14 7.70 -4.16
N VAL A 84 -2.13 7.11 -3.50
CA VAL A 84 -2.46 7.38 -2.10
C VAL A 84 -2.74 6.06 -1.38
N GLY A 85 -2.39 5.98 -0.11
CA GLY A 85 -2.66 4.81 0.69
C GLY A 85 -2.58 5.07 2.18
N PHE A 86 -3.10 4.09 2.92
CA PHE A 86 -3.01 4.02 4.37
C PHE A 86 -2.18 2.80 4.75
N VAL A 87 -1.14 3.04 5.54
CA VAL A 87 -0.27 1.98 6.04
C VAL A 87 -0.92 1.25 7.21
N PHE A 88 -1.54 2.01 8.12
CA PHE A 88 -2.17 1.43 9.30
C PHE A 88 -3.62 1.04 9.01
N PRO A 89 -4.03 -0.20 9.38
CA PRO A 89 -5.38 -0.68 9.17
C PRO A 89 -6.34 0.00 10.15
N VAL A 90 -7.08 0.99 9.70
CA VAL A 90 -8.07 1.72 10.52
C VAL A 90 -9.51 1.39 10.15
N THR A 91 -9.73 0.84 8.97
CA THR A 91 -11.06 0.43 8.47
C THR A 91 -10.94 -0.86 7.67
N SER A 92 -12.07 -1.42 7.22
CA SER A 92 -12.06 -2.62 6.38
C SER A 92 -11.30 -2.40 5.08
N LEU A 93 -10.69 -3.46 4.54
CA LEU A 93 -10.00 -3.41 3.26
C LEU A 93 -10.89 -2.80 2.17
N TYR A 94 -12.15 -3.24 2.10
CA TYR A 94 -13.11 -2.75 1.12
C TYR A 94 -13.28 -1.23 1.18
N ARG A 95 -13.43 -0.67 2.38
CA ARG A 95 -13.51 0.79 2.57
C ARG A 95 -12.18 1.48 2.30
N THR A 96 -11.07 0.87 2.73
CA THR A 96 -9.73 1.41 2.48
C THR A 96 -9.48 1.58 0.98
N ILE A 97 -9.84 0.59 0.15
CA ILE A 97 -9.70 0.69 -1.31
C ILE A 97 -10.56 1.82 -1.88
N ALA A 98 -11.82 1.92 -1.47
CA ALA A 98 -12.69 2.99 -1.95
C ALA A 98 -12.16 4.39 -1.60
N GLU A 99 -11.68 4.57 -0.37
CA GLU A 99 -11.15 5.85 0.11
C GLU A 99 -9.81 6.19 -0.57
N THR A 100 -8.90 5.22 -0.70
CA THR A 100 -7.59 5.45 -1.33
C THR A 100 -7.72 5.68 -2.84
N ALA A 101 -8.65 5.04 -3.53
CA ALA A 101 -8.94 5.28 -4.93
C ALA A 101 -9.43 6.72 -5.18
N ARG A 102 -10.37 7.18 -4.37
CA ARG A 102 -10.84 8.57 -4.43
C ARG A 102 -9.73 9.57 -4.11
N ALA A 103 -8.96 9.30 -3.05
CA ALA A 103 -7.87 10.18 -2.66
C ALA A 103 -6.77 10.22 -3.73
N ALA A 104 -6.43 9.10 -4.37
CA ALA A 104 -5.47 9.06 -5.47
C ALA A 104 -5.95 9.86 -6.68
N ALA A 105 -7.26 9.81 -6.99
CA ALA A 105 -7.84 10.51 -8.13
C ALA A 105 -8.00 12.03 -7.91
N PHE A 106 -8.26 12.48 -6.68
CA PHE A 106 -8.70 13.86 -6.44
C PHE A 106 -7.91 14.62 -5.37
N GLU A 107 -7.12 13.95 -4.55
CA GLU A 107 -6.45 14.57 -3.40
C GLU A 107 -4.93 14.44 -3.43
N ASP A 108 -4.36 13.75 -4.42
CA ASP A 108 -2.91 13.70 -4.63
C ASP A 108 -2.44 14.99 -5.31
N THR A 109 -1.95 15.92 -4.50
CA THR A 109 -1.58 17.28 -4.93
C THR A 109 -0.41 17.33 -5.93
N ARG A 110 0.22 16.21 -6.23
CA ARG A 110 1.29 16.12 -7.25
C ARG A 110 0.74 16.12 -8.68
N PHE A 111 -0.55 15.79 -8.83
CA PHE A 111 -1.22 15.60 -10.11
C PHE A 111 -2.51 16.43 -10.18
N ALA A 112 -2.96 16.68 -11.40
CA ALA A 112 -4.29 17.26 -11.60
C ALA A 112 -5.37 16.22 -11.22
N PRO A 113 -6.51 16.65 -10.65
CA PRO A 113 -7.62 15.74 -10.39
C PRO A 113 -8.12 15.07 -11.66
N VAL A 114 -8.46 13.79 -11.56
CA VAL A 114 -9.02 12.99 -12.66
C VAL A 114 -10.31 13.65 -13.21
N THR A 115 -10.43 13.70 -14.51
CA THR A 115 -11.62 14.23 -15.22
C THR A 115 -12.56 13.10 -15.65
N ARG A 116 -13.78 13.45 -16.06
CA ARG A 116 -14.75 12.47 -16.58
C ARG A 116 -14.31 11.80 -17.88
N GLU A 117 -13.56 12.53 -18.68
CA GLU A 117 -13.01 12.07 -19.95
C GLU A 117 -11.87 11.07 -19.75
N GLU A 118 -11.10 11.22 -18.67
CA GLU A 118 -9.96 10.35 -18.34
C GLU A 118 -10.40 9.07 -17.64
N ALA A 119 -11.47 9.11 -16.84
CA ALA A 119 -11.89 8.00 -15.99
C ALA A 119 -12.01 6.64 -16.72
N PRO A 120 -12.54 6.53 -17.94
CA PRO A 120 -12.62 5.26 -18.67
C PRO A 120 -11.27 4.70 -19.16
N GLU A 121 -10.22 5.53 -19.23
CA GLU A 121 -8.88 5.16 -19.69
C GLU A 121 -7.90 4.92 -18.52
N LEU A 122 -8.38 4.99 -17.28
CA LEU A 122 -7.52 4.76 -16.12
C LEU A 122 -7.16 3.28 -15.96
N GLU A 123 -5.92 3.03 -15.59
CA GLU A 123 -5.46 1.74 -15.11
C GLU A 123 -5.20 1.87 -13.61
N VAL A 124 -5.76 0.93 -12.84
CA VAL A 124 -5.63 0.89 -11.38
C VAL A 124 -4.71 -0.24 -10.97
N SER A 125 -3.81 0.02 -10.03
CA SER A 125 -3.01 -0.97 -9.33
C SER A 125 -3.22 -0.83 -7.83
N LEU A 126 -3.46 -1.96 -7.17
CA LEU A 126 -3.67 -2.06 -5.73
C LEU A 126 -2.48 -2.74 -5.07
N SER A 127 -1.99 -2.16 -3.97
CA SER A 127 -1.00 -2.80 -3.09
C SER A 127 -1.65 -3.01 -1.73
N ILE A 128 -1.96 -4.26 -1.38
CA ILE A 128 -2.61 -4.60 -0.12
C ILE A 128 -1.55 -5.12 0.85
N LEU A 129 -1.49 -4.52 2.02
CA LEU A 129 -0.52 -4.90 3.04
C LEU A 129 -1.05 -6.08 3.86
N SER A 130 -0.18 -7.06 4.12
CA SER A 130 -0.50 -8.14 5.06
C SER A 130 -0.67 -7.61 6.48
N GLY A 131 -1.21 -8.44 7.37
CA GLY A 131 -1.16 -8.16 8.81
C GLY A 131 0.29 -8.05 9.30
N LEU A 132 0.52 -7.18 10.29
CA LEU A 132 1.80 -7.06 10.96
C LEU A 132 2.11 -8.35 11.75
N GLN A 133 3.33 -8.84 11.63
CA GLN A 133 3.82 -10.01 12.35
C GLN A 133 5.15 -9.70 13.01
N PRO A 134 5.36 -10.09 14.28
CA PRO A 134 6.67 -9.97 14.90
C PRO A 134 7.75 -10.63 14.05
N ILE A 135 8.89 -9.96 13.89
CA ILE A 135 10.01 -10.47 13.09
C ILE A 135 11.34 -10.23 13.80
N ARG A 136 12.24 -11.20 13.67
CA ARG A 136 13.63 -11.03 14.12
C ARG A 136 14.46 -10.44 13.00
N ALA A 137 15.52 -9.72 13.36
CA ALA A 137 16.38 -9.05 12.39
C ALA A 137 16.90 -9.97 11.27
N GLU A 138 17.30 -11.19 11.64
CA GLU A 138 17.85 -12.20 10.73
C GLU A 138 16.82 -12.77 9.72
N GLU A 139 15.53 -12.65 10.03
CA GLU A 139 14.43 -13.15 9.18
C GLU A 139 13.99 -12.14 8.12
N ILE A 140 14.46 -10.89 8.24
CA ILE A 140 14.09 -9.82 7.30
C ILE A 140 14.70 -10.12 5.92
N VAL A 141 13.84 -10.10 4.90
CA VAL A 141 14.21 -10.24 3.48
C VAL A 141 13.98 -8.91 2.79
N ILE A 142 15.07 -8.29 2.32
CA ILE A 142 15.02 -7.02 1.59
C ILE A 142 14.18 -7.18 0.32
N GLY A 143 13.31 -6.21 0.08
CA GLY A 143 12.39 -6.19 -1.05
C GLY A 143 11.09 -6.99 -0.87
N ARG A 144 11.04 -7.86 0.15
CA ARG A 144 9.84 -8.62 0.51
C ARG A 144 9.13 -8.04 1.71
N HIS A 145 9.90 -7.75 2.76
CA HIS A 145 9.34 -7.26 4.02
C HIS A 145 9.40 -5.73 4.09
N GLY A 146 8.25 -5.12 4.39
CA GLY A 146 8.21 -3.81 5.01
C GLY A 146 8.38 -3.97 6.52
N LEU A 147 8.82 -2.92 7.19
CA LEU A 147 9.08 -2.91 8.63
C LEU A 147 8.28 -1.84 9.34
N LEU A 148 7.73 -2.20 10.49
CA LEU A 148 7.25 -1.29 11.51
C LEU A 148 8.14 -1.46 12.75
N ILE A 149 8.71 -0.37 13.23
CA ILE A 149 9.43 -0.34 14.52
C ILE A 149 8.67 0.58 15.46
N SER A 150 8.47 0.11 16.69
CA SER A 150 7.75 0.88 17.70
C SER A 150 8.40 0.75 19.07
N GLN A 151 8.46 1.88 19.81
CA GLN A 151 8.93 1.94 21.20
C GLN A 151 8.37 3.19 21.87
N HIS A 152 7.86 3.05 23.10
CA HIS A 152 7.37 4.16 23.94
C HIS A 152 6.39 5.12 23.22
N GLY A 153 5.52 4.58 22.36
CA GLY A 153 4.56 5.38 21.61
C GLY A 153 5.08 5.97 20.28
N HIS A 154 6.39 5.92 20.04
CA HIS A 154 6.99 6.25 18.76
C HIS A 154 6.83 5.12 17.78
N ARG A 155 6.49 5.43 16.51
CA ARG A 155 6.31 4.44 15.44
C ARG A 155 6.92 4.95 14.15
N GLY A 156 7.62 4.07 13.46
CA GLY A 156 8.13 4.35 12.11
C GLY A 156 7.92 3.15 11.21
N LEU A 157 7.49 3.39 9.99
CA LEU A 157 7.25 2.35 9.02
C LEU A 157 7.93 2.69 7.70
N LEU A 158 8.55 1.67 7.10
CA LEU A 158 9.11 1.72 5.75
C LEU A 158 8.57 0.56 4.92
N LEU A 159 8.18 0.86 3.69
CA LEU A 159 7.68 -0.12 2.72
C LEU A 159 8.83 -0.98 2.17
N PRO A 160 8.55 -2.20 1.66
CA PRO A 160 9.57 -3.12 1.18
C PRO A 160 10.48 -2.53 0.09
N GLN A 161 9.91 -1.75 -0.83
CA GLN A 161 10.62 -1.16 -1.96
C GLN A 161 11.64 -0.11 -1.55
N VAL A 162 11.46 0.58 -0.42
CA VAL A 162 12.35 1.65 0.04
C VAL A 162 13.79 1.14 0.22
N ALA A 163 13.96 -0.05 0.78
CA ALA A 163 15.28 -0.64 0.96
C ALA A 163 15.96 -0.96 -0.38
N ILE A 164 15.20 -1.38 -1.40
CA ILE A 164 15.72 -1.62 -2.76
C ILE A 164 16.12 -0.32 -3.43
N GLU A 165 15.26 0.70 -3.40
CA GLU A 165 15.50 2.01 -4.03
C GLU A 165 16.77 2.69 -3.52
N HIS A 166 17.08 2.47 -2.22
CA HIS A 166 18.26 3.03 -1.58
C HIS A 166 19.46 2.07 -1.51
N ALA A 167 19.34 0.86 -2.06
CA ALA A 167 20.34 -0.20 -1.97
C ALA A 167 20.78 -0.49 -0.51
N TRP A 168 19.84 -0.46 0.42
CA TRP A 168 20.12 -0.74 1.83
C TRP A 168 20.19 -2.23 2.09
N ASP A 169 21.15 -2.59 2.95
CA ASP A 169 21.18 -3.90 3.57
C ASP A 169 20.16 -3.98 4.73
N ARG A 170 20.04 -5.14 5.32
CA ARG A 170 19.12 -5.42 6.41
C ARG A 170 19.34 -4.54 7.64
N VAL A 171 20.59 -4.32 8.02
CA VAL A 171 20.95 -3.52 9.19
C VAL A 171 20.61 -2.06 8.95
N THR A 172 21.01 -1.53 7.81
CA THR A 172 20.68 -0.17 7.41
C THR A 172 19.17 0.04 7.34
N PHE A 173 18.40 -0.94 6.82
CA PHE A 173 16.94 -0.85 6.75
C PHE A 173 16.31 -0.77 8.14
N LEU A 174 16.78 -1.55 9.10
CA LEU A 174 16.35 -1.47 10.52
C LEU A 174 16.68 -0.11 11.13
N GLU A 175 17.92 0.37 10.96
CA GLU A 175 18.34 1.68 11.46
C GLU A 175 17.52 2.84 10.88
N GLN A 176 17.26 2.81 9.57
CA GLN A 176 16.45 3.85 8.93
C GLN A 176 14.98 3.79 9.37
N THR A 177 14.46 2.60 9.64
CA THR A 177 13.12 2.44 10.21
C THR A 177 13.06 2.97 11.64
N CYS A 178 14.10 2.76 12.46
CA CYS A 178 14.23 3.39 13.78
C CYS A 178 14.22 4.94 13.66
N ARG A 179 15.02 5.49 12.75
CA ARG A 179 15.05 6.94 12.52
C ARG A 179 13.69 7.47 12.05
N LYS A 180 12.98 6.72 11.21
CA LYS A 180 11.61 7.05 10.78
C LYS A 180 10.64 7.10 11.97
N ALA A 181 10.88 6.29 12.99
CA ALA A 181 10.15 6.31 14.27
C ALA A 181 10.60 7.41 15.22
N SER A 182 11.59 8.23 14.85
CA SER A 182 12.26 9.20 15.74
C SER A 182 12.95 8.54 16.94
N LEU A 183 13.46 7.30 16.73
CA LEU A 183 14.22 6.52 17.69
C LEU A 183 15.71 6.52 17.34
N PRO A 184 16.60 6.23 18.31
CA PRO A 184 17.99 5.92 18.02
C PRO A 184 18.13 4.79 16.99
N PRO A 185 19.12 4.83 16.08
CA PRO A 185 19.26 3.84 15.02
C PRO A 185 19.47 2.41 15.53
N ASP A 186 19.96 2.23 16.74
CA ASP A 186 20.18 0.96 17.41
C ASP A 186 18.99 0.51 18.31
N ALA A 187 17.88 1.23 18.31
CA ALA A 187 16.72 0.92 19.16
C ALA A 187 16.17 -0.49 18.93
N TRP A 188 16.30 -1.04 17.72
CA TRP A 188 15.89 -2.40 17.39
C TRP A 188 16.67 -3.48 18.15
N HIS A 189 17.87 -3.17 18.68
CA HIS A 189 18.63 -4.01 19.61
C HIS A 189 18.25 -3.78 21.08
N SER A 190 17.66 -2.63 21.40
CA SER A 190 17.49 -2.17 22.78
C SER A 190 16.01 -2.03 23.19
N GLY A 191 15.20 -3.02 22.82
CA GLY A 191 13.84 -3.19 23.32
C GLY A 191 12.73 -2.55 22.48
N ALA A 192 13.02 -2.05 21.27
CA ALA A 192 11.97 -1.71 20.32
C ALA A 192 11.33 -2.99 19.76
N THR A 193 10.02 -2.95 19.53
CA THR A 193 9.29 -4.00 18.84
C THR A 193 9.49 -3.85 17.34
N SER A 194 9.91 -4.93 16.69
CA SER A 194 10.02 -5.03 15.23
C SER A 194 8.94 -5.95 14.68
N GLU A 195 8.14 -5.42 13.77
CA GLU A 195 7.10 -6.16 13.06
C GLU A 195 7.32 -6.00 11.56
N ALA A 196 7.03 -7.05 10.82
CA ALA A 196 7.09 -7.04 9.36
C ALA A 196 5.71 -7.25 8.74
N PHE A 197 5.59 -6.78 7.51
CA PHE A 197 4.47 -7.05 6.63
C PHE A 197 4.97 -7.28 5.20
N THR A 198 4.14 -7.89 4.38
CA THR A 198 4.34 -8.00 2.93
C THR A 198 3.28 -7.16 2.21
N ALA A 199 3.47 -6.95 0.93
CA ALA A 199 2.48 -6.33 0.07
C ALA A 199 2.14 -7.26 -1.09
N GLU A 200 0.86 -7.52 -1.29
CA GLU A 200 0.37 -8.16 -2.51
C GLU A 200 -0.05 -7.05 -3.49
N VAL A 201 0.51 -7.09 -4.70
CA VAL A 201 0.27 -6.08 -5.73
C VAL A 201 -0.42 -6.74 -6.92
N PHE A 202 -1.51 -6.16 -7.38
CA PHE A 202 -2.22 -6.57 -8.60
C PHE A 202 -2.94 -5.37 -9.23
N GLY A 203 -3.25 -5.47 -10.51
CA GLY A 203 -3.86 -4.37 -11.27
C GLY A 203 -4.57 -4.83 -12.53
N ASP A 204 -5.20 -3.88 -13.23
CA ASP A 204 -5.98 -4.14 -14.46
C ASP A 204 -5.15 -4.82 -15.57
N GLY A 205 -3.84 -4.61 -15.61
CA GLY A 205 -2.94 -5.18 -16.60
C GLY A 205 -2.55 -6.66 -16.39
N GLU A 206 -2.86 -7.26 -15.24
CA GLU A 206 -2.46 -8.64 -14.91
C GLU A 206 -3.45 -9.72 -15.36
N SER A 207 -4.57 -9.33 -15.98
CA SER A 207 -5.64 -10.25 -16.42
C SER A 207 -5.52 -10.65 -17.90
N LYS A 208 -4.30 -10.75 -18.44
CA LYS A 208 -4.07 -11.27 -19.80
C LYS A 208 -3.10 -12.42 -19.82
#